data_306a0e072148f52958ea1217a75cb4bd
#
_entry.id   306a0e072148f52958ea1217a75cb4bd
#
_cell.length_a   1.000
_cell.length_b   1.000
_cell.length_c   1.000
_cell.angle_alpha   90.00
_cell.angle_beta   90.00
_cell.angle_gamma   90.00
#
_symmetry.space_group_name_H-M   'P 1'
#
loop_
_entity.id
_entity.type
_entity.pdbx_description
1 polymer ?
#
loop_
_entity_poly.entity_id
_entity_poly.type
_entity_poly.pdbx_seq_one_letter_code
_entity_poly.pdbx_strand_id
1 'polypeptide(L)'
;METIKNVLVGQSGGPTAVINASLAGVYETARAMGAEHVYGMRYGIQGLLQEQIVDLNECLSDKMDIELLKRTPASYLGSCRFRLPNPDVDEEPYKQLFHLFEKYGIGAVFYIGGNDSMDTIARLAAYGTKVKSSIRFIGVPKTIDNDLMFTDHTPGYGSAAKYIAATIKGIICDSSVYNLNSVTVVEIMGRHTGWLAGAASLAAGADCNGPDMILLPERAFDEEAFLARVSQLEKERHTLVIAVSEGVKNKDGEFLCDLVSGPGAVDAFGHKAALSGTARYLADLIKAHLGCKTRAVELSVLQRCASPLASRTDVTEAYQVGGAAVEAAFRGETGKMCTIYRVSDIPYRTETGLTDVSRVANKEKCVPDEWISEDGMHVTPEFARYARPLIQAELHPFYVDGVPRHLHL
;
A
#
# COMPACT_ATOMS: atom_id res chain seq x y z
N MET A 1 -20.56 4.64 -29.73
CA MET A 1 -19.79 4.99 -28.52
C MET A 1 -18.90 6.17 -28.93
N GLU A 2 -18.88 7.25 -28.15
CA GLU A 2 -17.92 8.32 -28.39
C GLU A 2 -16.50 7.75 -28.20
N THR A 3 -15.63 8.07 -29.15
CA THR A 3 -14.24 7.60 -29.12
C THR A 3 -13.50 8.39 -28.03
N ILE A 4 -12.91 7.69 -27.04
CA ILE A 4 -12.04 8.31 -26.04
C ILE A 4 -10.75 8.72 -26.75
N LYS A 5 -10.53 10.04 -26.93
CA LYS A 5 -9.35 10.57 -27.59
C LYS A 5 -8.20 10.78 -26.61
N ASN A 6 -8.49 11.42 -25.48
CA ASN A 6 -7.49 11.73 -24.48
C ASN A 6 -7.90 11.14 -23.13
N VAL A 7 -6.92 10.69 -22.39
CA VAL A 7 -7.10 10.17 -21.04
C VAL A 7 -6.24 10.93 -20.05
N LEU A 8 -6.66 10.93 -18.80
CA LEU A 8 -5.95 11.58 -17.70
C LEU A 8 -5.72 10.57 -16.58
N VAL A 9 -4.50 10.46 -16.08
CA VAL A 9 -4.14 9.58 -14.97
C VAL A 9 -3.47 10.34 -13.84
N GLY A 10 -3.81 10.02 -12.61
CA GLY A 10 -3.20 10.59 -11.41
C GLY A 10 -2.84 9.55 -10.37
N GLN A 11 -1.92 9.91 -9.48
CA GLN A 11 -1.47 9.12 -8.36
C GLN A 11 -1.79 9.86 -7.07
N SER A 12 -2.20 9.15 -6.01
CA SER A 12 -2.49 9.78 -4.72
C SER A 12 -2.27 8.86 -3.53
N GLY A 13 -2.22 9.46 -2.33
CA GLY A 13 -1.96 8.78 -1.08
C GLY A 13 -0.50 8.41 -0.87
N GLY A 14 -0.22 7.47 0.04
CA GLY A 14 1.14 6.99 0.30
C GLY A 14 1.75 6.30 -0.93
N PRO A 15 3.01 6.56 -1.26
CA PRO A 15 3.68 5.90 -2.38
C PRO A 15 3.93 4.40 -2.09
N THR A 16 4.22 3.63 -3.14
CA THR A 16 4.62 2.22 -3.05
C THR A 16 5.78 1.93 -4.01
N ALA A 17 6.39 0.75 -3.89
CA ALA A 17 7.43 0.32 -4.83
C ALA A 17 6.87 0.07 -6.25
N VAL A 18 5.54 -0.09 -6.42
CA VAL A 18 4.94 -0.54 -7.69
C VAL A 18 3.86 0.40 -8.24
N ILE A 19 3.58 1.54 -7.59
CA ILE A 19 2.55 2.48 -8.05
C ILE A 19 2.82 2.98 -9.49
N ASN A 20 4.08 3.07 -9.87
CA ASN A 20 4.48 3.46 -11.23
C ASN A 20 4.31 2.33 -12.25
N ALA A 21 4.28 1.07 -11.82
CA ALA A 21 3.92 -0.03 -12.71
C ALA A 21 2.43 0.04 -13.11
N SER A 22 1.55 0.43 -12.18
CA SER A 22 0.14 0.73 -12.51
C SER A 22 0.03 1.90 -13.50
N LEU A 23 0.82 2.95 -13.30
CA LEU A 23 0.88 4.08 -14.26
C LEU A 23 1.34 3.63 -15.64
N ALA A 24 2.37 2.78 -15.71
CA ALA A 24 2.86 2.23 -16.98
C ALA A 24 1.77 1.39 -17.67
N GLY A 25 1.01 0.58 -16.92
CA GLY A 25 -0.11 -0.19 -17.44
C GLY A 25 -1.21 0.69 -18.04
N VAL A 26 -1.57 1.77 -17.34
CA VAL A 26 -2.52 2.78 -17.87
C VAL A 26 -1.98 3.39 -19.16
N TYR A 27 -0.73 3.86 -19.15
CA TYR A 27 -0.12 4.54 -20.29
C TYR A 27 -0.06 3.64 -21.54
N GLU A 28 0.57 2.48 -21.45
CA GLU A 28 0.75 1.58 -22.59
C GLU A 28 -0.59 1.09 -23.15
N THR A 29 -1.55 0.74 -22.28
CA THR A 29 -2.86 0.26 -22.73
C THR A 29 -3.67 1.37 -23.37
N ALA A 30 -3.66 2.60 -22.82
CA ALA A 30 -4.35 3.74 -23.43
C ALA A 30 -3.79 4.06 -24.83
N ARG A 31 -2.47 4.04 -24.98
CA ARG A 31 -1.84 4.21 -26.29
C ARG A 31 -2.20 3.09 -27.27
N ALA A 32 -2.18 1.85 -26.82
CA ALA A 32 -2.56 0.67 -27.62
C ALA A 32 -4.02 0.71 -28.06
N MET A 33 -4.93 1.28 -27.25
CA MET A 33 -6.34 1.45 -27.56
C MET A 33 -6.64 2.71 -28.39
N GLY A 34 -5.63 3.47 -28.79
CA GLY A 34 -5.75 4.60 -29.72
C GLY A 34 -5.95 5.96 -29.06
N ALA A 35 -5.65 6.13 -27.78
CA ALA A 35 -5.62 7.44 -27.15
C ALA A 35 -4.56 8.33 -27.84
N GLU A 36 -4.96 9.53 -28.24
CA GLU A 36 -4.06 10.52 -28.87
C GLU A 36 -3.07 11.07 -27.83
N HIS A 37 -3.59 11.47 -26.64
CA HIS A 37 -2.78 11.93 -25.52
C HIS A 37 -3.12 11.18 -24.24
N VAL A 38 -2.07 10.88 -23.46
CA VAL A 38 -2.16 10.36 -22.11
C VAL A 38 -1.58 11.42 -21.16
N TYR A 39 -2.46 12.16 -20.53
CA TYR A 39 -2.07 13.22 -19.60
C TYR A 39 -1.85 12.66 -18.19
N GLY A 40 -0.83 13.18 -17.50
CA GLY A 40 -0.57 12.92 -16.08
C GLY A 40 -0.95 14.12 -15.21
N MET A 41 -1.74 13.89 -14.14
CA MET A 41 -1.96 14.91 -13.11
C MET A 41 -0.74 14.97 -12.21
N ARG A 42 -0.03 16.05 -12.17
CA ARG A 42 1.01 16.26 -11.15
C ARG A 42 0.34 16.54 -9.79
N TYR A 43 0.81 15.88 -8.74
CA TYR A 43 0.28 16.01 -7.38
C TYR A 43 -1.23 15.76 -7.28
N GLY A 44 -1.75 14.79 -8.05
CA GLY A 44 -3.13 14.35 -8.01
C GLY A 44 -4.15 15.44 -8.28
N ILE A 45 -5.35 15.32 -7.68
CA ILE A 45 -6.44 16.28 -7.85
C ILE A 45 -6.05 17.69 -7.38
N GLN A 46 -5.25 17.83 -6.33
CA GLN A 46 -4.81 19.13 -5.84
C GLN A 46 -3.98 19.88 -6.87
N GLY A 47 -3.05 19.21 -7.52
CA GLY A 47 -2.25 19.82 -8.58
C GLY A 47 -3.07 20.03 -9.86
N LEU A 48 -4.03 19.15 -10.16
CA LEU A 48 -4.94 19.33 -11.29
C LEU A 48 -5.78 20.61 -11.16
N LEU A 49 -6.28 20.93 -9.97
CA LEU A 49 -6.97 22.20 -9.70
C LEU A 49 -6.07 23.42 -9.94
N GLN A 50 -4.75 23.26 -9.93
CA GLN A 50 -3.76 24.29 -10.29
C GLN A 50 -3.29 24.14 -11.73
N GLU A 51 -3.97 23.31 -12.54
CA GLU A 51 -3.61 22.99 -13.92
C GLU A 51 -2.20 22.43 -14.12
N GLN A 52 -1.68 21.70 -13.09
CA GLN A 52 -0.39 21.02 -13.18
C GLN A 52 -0.55 19.68 -13.91
N ILE A 53 -0.45 19.71 -15.21
CA ILE A 53 -0.62 18.60 -16.14
C ILE A 53 0.65 18.43 -16.97
N VAL A 54 0.98 17.17 -17.29
CA VAL A 54 2.06 16.82 -18.21
C VAL A 54 1.54 15.85 -19.27
N ASP A 55 2.04 15.93 -20.49
CA ASP A 55 1.79 14.91 -21.50
C ASP A 55 2.80 13.76 -21.33
N LEU A 56 2.31 12.59 -20.95
CA LEU A 56 3.16 11.41 -20.75
C LEU A 56 3.75 10.89 -22.07
N ASN A 57 3.19 11.24 -23.22
CA ASN A 57 3.77 10.89 -24.51
C ASN A 57 5.13 11.58 -24.73
N GLU A 58 5.34 12.75 -24.13
CA GLU A 58 6.62 13.47 -24.18
C GLU A 58 7.60 12.94 -23.13
N CYS A 59 7.08 12.50 -21.96
CA CYS A 59 7.91 12.05 -20.83
C CYS A 59 8.37 10.60 -20.96
N LEU A 60 7.59 9.75 -21.63
CA LEU A 60 7.84 8.31 -21.81
C LEU A 60 8.06 8.02 -23.29
N SER A 61 9.22 8.50 -23.78
CA SER A 61 9.52 8.55 -25.22
C SER A 61 9.87 7.19 -25.82
N ASP A 62 10.38 6.27 -25.02
CA ASP A 62 10.79 4.95 -25.47
C ASP A 62 10.41 3.83 -24.48
N LYS A 63 10.63 2.58 -24.92
CA LYS A 63 10.36 1.40 -24.09
C LYS A 63 11.26 1.32 -22.86
N MET A 64 12.45 1.90 -22.90
CA MET A 64 13.36 1.89 -21.76
C MET A 64 12.86 2.80 -20.65
N ASP A 65 12.28 3.95 -20.99
CA ASP A 65 11.64 4.84 -20.01
C ASP A 65 10.51 4.12 -19.27
N ILE A 66 9.68 3.36 -20.00
CA ILE A 66 8.57 2.58 -19.43
C ILE A 66 9.10 1.47 -18.50
N GLU A 67 10.14 0.75 -18.93
CA GLU A 67 10.78 -0.28 -18.12
C GLU A 67 11.47 0.30 -16.88
N LEU A 68 12.04 1.50 -16.99
CA LEU A 68 12.62 2.22 -15.86
C LEU A 68 11.52 2.74 -14.92
N LEU A 69 10.41 3.25 -15.45
CA LEU A 69 9.24 3.68 -14.69
C LEU A 69 8.70 2.54 -13.81
N LYS A 70 8.53 1.33 -14.36
CA LYS A 70 8.06 0.15 -13.61
C LYS A 70 8.95 -0.22 -12.41
N ARG A 71 10.24 0.16 -12.44
CA ARG A 71 11.24 -0.13 -11.40
C ARG A 71 11.53 1.08 -10.49
N THR A 72 10.97 2.22 -10.82
CA THR A 72 11.10 3.44 -10.01
C THR A 72 10.10 3.40 -8.88
N PRO A 73 10.53 3.43 -7.61
CA PRO A 73 9.62 3.49 -6.47
C PRO A 73 9.03 4.90 -6.32
N ALA A 74 8.07 5.04 -5.44
CA ALA A 74 7.33 6.27 -5.18
C ALA A 74 6.43 6.70 -6.36
N SER A 75 5.83 7.88 -6.26
CA SER A 75 4.88 8.38 -7.26
C SER A 75 5.56 9.28 -8.27
N TYR A 76 5.71 8.83 -9.50
CA TYR A 76 6.34 9.57 -10.59
C TYR A 76 5.66 10.92 -10.86
N LEU A 77 4.32 10.93 -10.81
CA LEU A 77 3.52 12.15 -10.97
C LEU A 77 3.42 12.99 -9.69
N GLY A 78 4.08 12.56 -8.61
CA GLY A 78 3.83 13.11 -7.28
C GLY A 78 2.51 12.60 -6.68
N SER A 79 2.19 13.06 -5.47
CA SER A 79 1.01 12.63 -4.73
C SER A 79 0.40 13.80 -3.98
N CYS A 80 -0.85 13.65 -3.55
CA CYS A 80 -1.51 14.61 -2.67
C CYS A 80 -2.32 13.90 -1.59
N ARG A 81 -2.66 14.66 -0.55
CA ARG A 81 -3.68 14.35 0.46
C ARG A 81 -4.76 15.41 0.40
N PHE A 82 -5.59 15.33 -0.62
CA PHE A 82 -6.67 16.28 -0.86
C PHE A 82 -8.01 15.54 -0.92
N ARG A 83 -8.97 16.00 -0.12
CA ARG A 83 -10.32 15.47 -0.09
C ARG A 83 -11.24 16.40 -0.85
N LEU A 84 -11.89 15.93 -1.89
CA LEU A 84 -12.95 16.69 -2.55
C LEU A 84 -14.09 16.93 -1.55
N PRO A 85 -14.61 18.16 -1.44
CA PRO A 85 -15.77 18.46 -0.59
C PRO A 85 -17.01 17.71 -1.09
N ASN A 86 -18.09 17.71 -0.30
CA ASN A 86 -19.39 17.28 -0.80
C ASN A 86 -19.85 18.31 -1.85
N PRO A 87 -20.23 17.91 -3.10
CA PRO A 87 -20.65 18.84 -4.15
C PRO A 87 -21.90 19.63 -3.80
N ASP A 88 -22.72 19.18 -2.85
CA ASP A 88 -23.89 19.92 -2.38
C ASP A 88 -23.52 21.04 -1.38
N VAL A 89 -22.30 21.02 -0.82
CA VAL A 89 -21.76 22.04 0.08
C VAL A 89 -20.85 23.00 -0.67
N ASP A 90 -19.96 22.47 -1.50
CA ASP A 90 -19.04 23.24 -2.33
C ASP A 90 -18.87 22.56 -3.68
N GLU A 91 -19.52 23.12 -4.70
CA GLU A 91 -19.52 22.60 -6.08
C GLU A 91 -18.36 23.17 -6.91
N GLU A 92 -17.69 24.23 -6.46
CA GLU A 92 -16.71 24.96 -7.26
C GLU A 92 -15.53 24.10 -7.71
N PRO A 93 -14.91 23.24 -6.86
CA PRO A 93 -13.84 22.37 -7.31
C PRO A 93 -14.28 21.41 -8.43
N TYR A 94 -15.52 20.94 -8.41
CA TYR A 94 -16.06 20.07 -9.47
C TYR A 94 -16.22 20.80 -10.80
N LYS A 95 -16.78 22.01 -10.78
CA LYS A 95 -16.91 22.85 -11.99
C LYS A 95 -15.56 23.11 -12.62
N GLN A 96 -14.56 23.44 -11.81
CA GLN A 96 -13.20 23.68 -12.26
C GLN A 96 -12.59 22.40 -12.87
N LEU A 97 -12.72 21.25 -12.21
CA LEU A 97 -12.20 19.97 -12.73
C LEU A 97 -12.87 19.61 -14.07
N PHE A 98 -14.20 19.71 -14.17
CA PHE A 98 -14.92 19.36 -15.39
C PHE A 98 -14.61 20.34 -16.53
N HIS A 99 -14.40 21.64 -16.24
CA HIS A 99 -13.90 22.60 -17.21
C HIS A 99 -12.50 22.21 -17.73
N LEU A 100 -11.59 21.77 -16.86
CA LEU A 100 -10.27 21.28 -17.27
C LEU A 100 -10.38 20.00 -18.10
N PHE A 101 -11.26 19.07 -17.74
CA PHE A 101 -11.50 17.87 -18.56
C PHE A 101 -11.98 18.23 -19.96
N GLU A 102 -12.89 19.19 -20.10
CA GLU A 102 -13.36 19.68 -21.39
C GLU A 102 -12.24 20.37 -22.17
N LYS A 103 -11.48 21.26 -21.50
CA LYS A 103 -10.34 22.00 -22.10
C LYS A 103 -9.30 21.05 -22.72
N TYR A 104 -8.98 19.93 -22.05
CA TYR A 104 -8.02 18.93 -22.52
C TYR A 104 -8.67 17.79 -23.31
N GLY A 105 -9.96 17.82 -23.59
CA GLY A 105 -10.70 16.80 -24.32
C GLY A 105 -10.64 15.41 -23.65
N ILE A 106 -10.67 15.37 -22.31
CA ILE A 106 -10.54 14.13 -21.53
C ILE A 106 -11.81 13.30 -21.63
N GLY A 107 -11.70 12.07 -22.13
CA GLY A 107 -12.81 11.12 -22.19
C GLY A 107 -12.78 10.07 -21.05
N ALA A 108 -11.63 9.88 -20.39
CA ALA A 108 -11.53 9.00 -19.22
C ALA A 108 -10.49 9.51 -18.22
N VAL A 109 -10.78 9.28 -16.93
CA VAL A 109 -9.93 9.64 -15.80
C VAL A 109 -9.62 8.38 -14.99
N PHE A 110 -8.34 8.13 -14.78
CA PHE A 110 -7.82 7.03 -13.96
C PHE A 110 -7.15 7.58 -12.70
N TYR A 111 -7.52 7.07 -11.53
CA TYR A 111 -6.91 7.55 -10.29
C TYR A 111 -6.36 6.38 -9.49
N ILE A 112 -5.01 6.36 -9.37
CA ILE A 112 -4.27 5.28 -8.72
C ILE A 112 -4.13 5.63 -7.24
N GLY A 113 -4.74 4.83 -6.36
CA GLY A 113 -4.68 5.12 -4.93
C GLY A 113 -5.47 4.17 -4.04
N GLY A 114 -5.50 4.52 -2.75
CA GLY A 114 -6.20 3.78 -1.70
C GLY A 114 -7.65 4.23 -1.48
N ASN A 115 -8.17 4.02 -0.28
CA ASN A 115 -9.55 4.31 0.10
C ASN A 115 -9.98 5.76 -0.23
N ASP A 116 -9.19 6.76 0.14
CA ASP A 116 -9.50 8.18 -0.13
C ASP A 116 -9.54 8.49 -1.63
N SER A 117 -8.72 7.78 -2.42
CA SER A 117 -8.72 7.92 -3.88
C SER A 117 -9.98 7.30 -4.49
N MET A 118 -10.47 6.21 -3.91
CA MET A 118 -11.73 5.59 -4.32
C MET A 118 -12.92 6.49 -3.96
N ASP A 119 -12.91 7.18 -2.81
CA ASP A 119 -13.91 8.20 -2.47
C ASP A 119 -13.90 9.35 -3.51
N THR A 120 -12.70 9.79 -3.93
CA THR A 120 -12.56 10.80 -4.98
C THR A 120 -13.20 10.35 -6.30
N ILE A 121 -12.92 9.13 -6.76
CA ILE A 121 -13.52 8.56 -7.98
C ILE A 121 -15.04 8.41 -7.83
N ALA A 122 -15.53 7.97 -6.68
CA ALA A 122 -16.96 7.85 -6.42
C ALA A 122 -17.67 9.21 -6.55
N ARG A 123 -17.10 10.27 -5.96
CA ARG A 123 -17.62 11.63 -6.03
C ARG A 123 -17.61 12.20 -7.45
N LEU A 124 -16.50 12.03 -8.18
CA LEU A 124 -16.39 12.49 -9.56
C LEU A 124 -17.38 11.77 -10.48
N ALA A 125 -17.55 10.45 -10.33
CA ALA A 125 -18.50 9.68 -11.12
C ALA A 125 -19.96 10.09 -10.83
N ALA A 126 -20.30 10.31 -9.55
CA ALA A 126 -21.61 10.78 -9.12
C ALA A 126 -21.92 12.18 -9.69
N TYR A 127 -20.94 13.10 -9.58
CA TYR A 127 -21.09 14.44 -10.14
C TYR A 127 -21.19 14.41 -11.68
N GLY A 128 -20.37 13.59 -12.35
CA GLY A 128 -20.45 13.37 -13.79
C GLY A 128 -21.85 12.90 -14.24
N THR A 129 -22.47 12.00 -13.46
CA THR A 129 -23.86 11.58 -13.71
C THR A 129 -24.85 12.73 -13.55
N LYS A 130 -24.69 13.55 -12.48
CA LYS A 130 -25.53 14.75 -12.22
C LYS A 130 -25.50 15.73 -13.38
N VAL A 131 -24.32 15.97 -13.96
CA VAL A 131 -24.15 16.93 -15.09
C VAL A 131 -24.22 16.26 -16.47
N LYS A 132 -24.59 14.97 -16.52
CA LYS A 132 -24.71 14.18 -17.77
C LYS A 132 -23.42 14.17 -18.62
N SER A 133 -22.29 14.11 -17.96
CA SER A 133 -20.98 14.00 -18.62
C SER A 133 -20.76 12.59 -19.19
N SER A 134 -20.10 12.50 -20.35
CA SER A 134 -19.69 11.24 -20.98
C SER A 134 -18.37 10.72 -20.45
N ILE A 135 -17.67 11.46 -19.61
CA ILE A 135 -16.34 11.09 -19.05
C ILE A 135 -16.45 9.84 -18.18
N ARG A 136 -15.48 8.92 -18.34
CA ARG A 136 -15.38 7.68 -17.55
C ARG A 136 -14.42 7.87 -16.39
N PHE A 137 -14.81 7.44 -15.19
CA PHE A 137 -14.02 7.55 -13.96
C PHE A 137 -13.76 6.15 -13.43
N ILE A 138 -12.49 5.73 -13.41
CA ILE A 138 -12.07 4.38 -12.95
C ILE A 138 -10.97 4.52 -11.90
N GLY A 139 -11.17 3.83 -10.76
CA GLY A 139 -10.17 3.68 -9.71
C GLY A 139 -9.21 2.54 -10.03
N VAL A 140 -7.92 2.78 -9.81
CA VAL A 140 -6.87 1.77 -9.89
C VAL A 140 -6.37 1.51 -8.47
N PRO A 141 -6.52 0.28 -7.93
CA PRO A 141 -6.18 -0.01 -6.55
C PRO A 141 -4.67 0.12 -6.31
N LYS A 142 -4.30 0.75 -5.20
CA LYS A 142 -2.93 0.85 -4.72
C LYS A 142 -2.93 1.16 -3.24
N THR A 143 -2.32 0.30 -2.43
CA THR A 143 -1.89 0.56 -1.05
C THR A 143 -0.96 -0.57 -0.59
N ILE A 144 -0.02 -0.27 0.31
CA ILE A 144 0.76 -1.32 0.98
C ILE A 144 -0.04 -1.99 2.10
N ASP A 145 -1.07 -1.32 2.63
CA ASP A 145 -1.84 -1.76 3.80
C ASP A 145 -2.76 -2.95 3.51
N ASN A 146 -2.97 -3.28 2.23
CA ASN A 146 -3.83 -4.39 1.77
C ASN A 146 -5.29 -4.31 2.28
N ASP A 147 -5.76 -3.12 2.54
CA ASP A 147 -7.01 -2.81 3.24
C ASP A 147 -8.22 -2.54 2.34
N LEU A 148 -8.06 -2.58 1.00
CA LEU A 148 -9.18 -2.34 0.08
C LEU A 148 -10.10 -3.55 0.00
N MET A 149 -11.40 -3.29 0.16
CA MET A 149 -12.44 -4.30 0.04
C MET A 149 -12.62 -4.79 -1.41
N PHE A 150 -13.18 -6.00 -1.56
CA PHE A 150 -13.57 -6.59 -2.85
C PHE A 150 -12.43 -6.87 -3.83
N THR A 151 -11.19 -6.85 -3.38
CA THR A 151 -10.02 -7.34 -4.11
C THR A 151 -9.28 -8.37 -3.25
N ASP A 152 -8.67 -9.39 -3.85
CA ASP A 152 -7.88 -10.38 -3.10
C ASP A 152 -6.75 -9.68 -2.33
N HIS A 153 -5.97 -8.89 -3.03
CA HIS A 153 -4.91 -8.06 -2.44
C HIS A 153 -4.76 -6.77 -3.25
N THR A 154 -3.91 -5.87 -2.77
CA THR A 154 -3.68 -4.57 -3.41
C THR A 154 -2.24 -4.44 -3.90
N PRO A 155 -2.03 -3.90 -5.13
CA PRO A 155 -0.70 -3.57 -5.61
C PRO A 155 0.04 -2.63 -4.65
N GLY A 156 1.25 -3.03 -4.28
CA GLY A 156 2.08 -2.40 -3.26
C GLY A 156 2.30 -3.29 -2.04
N TYR A 157 1.29 -4.07 -1.65
CA TYR A 157 1.40 -4.99 -0.51
C TYR A 157 2.45 -6.08 -0.72
N GLY A 158 2.47 -6.74 -1.87
CA GLY A 158 3.40 -7.84 -2.15
C GLY A 158 4.87 -7.44 -2.01
N SER A 159 5.24 -6.29 -2.53
CA SER A 159 6.61 -5.77 -2.43
C SER A 159 6.97 -5.33 -1.01
N ALA A 160 6.05 -4.68 -0.30
CA ALA A 160 6.25 -4.31 1.10
C ALA A 160 6.37 -5.56 2.00
N ALA A 161 5.52 -6.56 1.80
CA ALA A 161 5.57 -7.85 2.50
C ALA A 161 6.90 -8.58 2.25
N LYS A 162 7.42 -8.57 1.02
CA LYS A 162 8.73 -9.12 0.68
C LYS A 162 9.86 -8.42 1.40
N TYR A 163 9.84 -7.08 1.41
CA TYR A 163 10.81 -6.28 2.14
C TYR A 163 10.81 -6.61 3.64
N ILE A 164 9.62 -6.68 4.25
CA ILE A 164 9.46 -7.00 5.67
C ILE A 164 9.99 -8.40 5.96
N ALA A 165 9.59 -9.41 5.19
CA ALA A 165 10.03 -10.79 5.38
C ALA A 165 11.57 -10.92 5.29
N ALA A 166 12.18 -10.30 4.28
CA ALA A 166 13.63 -10.31 4.10
C ALA A 166 14.37 -9.57 5.23
N THR A 167 13.84 -8.42 5.64
CA THR A 167 14.43 -7.60 6.72
C THR A 167 14.33 -8.30 8.08
N ILE A 168 13.17 -8.87 8.42
CA ILE A 168 12.97 -9.64 9.65
C ILE A 168 13.94 -10.84 9.70
N LYS A 169 14.07 -11.56 8.58
CA LYS A 169 15.03 -12.68 8.49
C LYS A 169 16.46 -12.22 8.73
N GLY A 170 16.87 -11.09 8.15
CA GLY A 170 18.18 -10.49 8.40
C GLY A 170 18.38 -10.08 9.86
N ILE A 171 17.38 -9.48 10.48
CA ILE A 171 17.41 -9.09 11.91
C ILE A 171 17.54 -10.31 12.83
N ILE A 172 16.81 -11.40 12.53
CA ILE A 172 16.90 -12.66 13.27
C ILE A 172 18.34 -13.20 13.17
N CYS A 173 18.93 -13.21 11.98
CA CYS A 173 20.29 -13.65 11.76
C CYS A 173 21.31 -12.79 12.55
N ASP A 174 21.21 -11.46 12.49
CA ASP A 174 22.07 -10.53 13.25
C ASP A 174 21.90 -10.70 14.77
N SER A 175 20.68 -10.89 15.23
CA SER A 175 20.40 -11.01 16.66
C SER A 175 20.96 -12.32 17.25
N SER A 176 21.01 -13.39 16.46
CA SER A 176 21.40 -14.75 16.92
C SER A 176 22.90 -14.93 17.17
N VAL A 177 23.75 -13.96 16.81
CA VAL A 177 25.21 -14.10 16.93
C VAL A 177 25.74 -13.96 18.36
N TYR A 178 24.94 -13.45 19.29
CA TYR A 178 25.35 -13.21 20.66
C TYR A 178 24.73 -14.22 21.64
N ASN A 179 25.54 -14.77 22.53
CA ASN A 179 25.09 -15.64 23.62
C ASN A 179 24.74 -14.79 24.86
N LEU A 180 23.74 -13.92 24.69
CA LEU A 180 23.22 -13.09 25.79
C LEU A 180 21.72 -12.82 25.55
N ASN A 181 20.97 -12.69 26.64
CA ASN A 181 19.54 -12.41 26.56
C ASN A 181 19.28 -11.03 25.98
N SER A 182 18.56 -11.02 24.85
CA SER A 182 18.19 -9.78 24.17
C SER A 182 16.88 -9.93 23.41
N VAL A 183 16.11 -8.82 23.34
CA VAL A 183 14.86 -8.74 22.58
C VAL A 183 14.94 -7.60 21.61
N THR A 184 14.68 -7.88 20.33
CA THR A 184 14.55 -6.87 19.28
C THR A 184 13.09 -6.74 18.89
N VAL A 185 12.51 -5.55 19.05
CA VAL A 185 11.14 -5.23 18.63
C VAL A 185 11.20 -4.44 17.35
N VAL A 186 10.50 -4.91 16.32
CA VAL A 186 10.49 -4.31 14.98
C VAL A 186 9.11 -3.74 14.68
N GLU A 187 9.04 -2.42 14.53
CA GLU A 187 7.81 -1.70 14.19
C GLU A 187 7.59 -1.68 12.68
N ILE A 188 6.38 -2.04 12.30
CA ILE A 188 5.94 -2.20 10.93
C ILE A 188 4.72 -1.30 10.72
N MET A 189 4.60 -0.67 9.55
CA MET A 189 3.43 0.14 9.18
C MET A 189 2.15 -0.71 9.20
N GLY A 190 1.02 -0.06 9.43
CA GLY A 190 -0.29 -0.70 9.50
C GLY A 190 -1.12 -0.09 10.62
N ARG A 191 -1.79 1.04 10.33
CA ARG A 191 -2.54 1.79 11.36
C ARG A 191 -3.76 1.05 11.88
N HIS A 192 -4.54 0.48 10.97
CA HIS A 192 -5.83 -0.13 11.25
C HIS A 192 -5.86 -1.62 10.94
N THR A 193 -4.94 -2.09 10.10
CA THR A 193 -4.88 -3.46 9.63
C THR A 193 -3.47 -4.04 9.77
N GLY A 194 -3.40 -5.31 10.15
CA GLY A 194 -2.16 -6.01 10.47
C GLY A 194 -1.52 -6.76 9.31
N TRP A 195 -1.95 -6.54 8.06
CA TRP A 195 -1.43 -7.27 6.90
C TRP A 195 0.08 -7.19 6.74
N LEU A 196 0.66 -6.00 6.95
CA LEU A 196 2.10 -5.80 6.85
C LEU A 196 2.85 -6.45 8.03
N ALA A 197 2.35 -6.27 9.27
CA ALA A 197 2.97 -6.91 10.43
C ALA A 197 2.88 -8.45 10.33
N GLY A 198 1.74 -8.98 9.87
CA GLY A 198 1.56 -10.41 9.61
C GLY A 198 2.53 -10.96 8.59
N ALA A 199 2.95 -10.15 7.60
CA ALA A 199 3.94 -10.54 6.59
C ALA A 199 5.33 -10.87 7.19
N ALA A 200 5.62 -10.44 8.42
CA ALA A 200 6.82 -10.87 9.14
C ALA A 200 6.91 -12.39 9.30
N SER A 201 5.75 -13.09 9.34
CA SER A 201 5.68 -14.56 9.38
C SER A 201 6.31 -15.23 8.15
N LEU A 202 6.37 -14.52 7.02
CA LEU A 202 6.96 -15.03 5.78
C LEU A 202 8.49 -15.19 5.85
N ALA A 203 9.14 -14.64 6.89
CA ALA A 203 10.55 -14.89 7.19
C ALA A 203 10.81 -16.36 7.55
N ALA A 204 9.79 -17.08 8.04
CA ALA A 204 9.89 -18.49 8.36
C ALA A 204 10.11 -19.36 7.11
N GLY A 205 11.00 -20.33 7.22
CA GLY A 205 11.38 -21.25 6.17
C GLY A 205 12.25 -22.39 6.70
N ALA A 206 12.92 -23.09 5.81
CA ALA A 206 13.76 -24.24 6.18
C ALA A 206 14.97 -23.87 7.08
N ASP A 207 15.40 -22.62 7.02
CA ASP A 207 16.61 -22.07 7.66
C ASP A 207 16.31 -20.98 8.70
N CYS A 208 15.05 -20.68 8.98
CA CYS A 208 14.62 -19.65 9.91
C CYS A 208 13.23 -19.94 10.46
N ASN A 209 13.04 -19.82 11.77
CA ASN A 209 11.74 -20.04 12.41
C ASN A 209 10.78 -18.82 12.30
N GLY A 210 11.28 -17.69 11.76
CA GLY A 210 10.53 -16.44 11.76
C GLY A 210 10.59 -15.70 13.10
N PRO A 211 9.82 -14.61 13.25
CA PRO A 211 9.75 -13.87 14.51
C PRO A 211 9.06 -14.70 15.61
N ASP A 212 9.40 -14.41 16.85
CA ASP A 212 8.88 -15.13 18.02
C ASP A 212 7.46 -14.71 18.38
N MET A 213 7.10 -13.47 18.05
CA MET A 213 5.77 -12.90 18.22
C MET A 213 5.46 -11.92 17.11
N ILE A 214 4.16 -11.80 16.77
CA ILE A 214 3.64 -10.85 15.81
C ILE A 214 2.37 -10.22 16.41
N LEU A 215 2.41 -8.92 16.67
CA LEU A 215 1.29 -8.18 17.26
C LEU A 215 0.58 -7.36 16.21
N LEU A 216 -0.73 -7.58 16.07
CA LEU A 216 -1.60 -6.96 15.07
C LEU A 216 -2.56 -5.95 15.70
N PRO A 217 -2.97 -4.89 14.99
CA PRO A 217 -3.93 -3.91 15.50
C PRO A 217 -5.34 -4.47 15.66
N GLU A 218 -5.66 -5.61 15.03
CA GLU A 218 -6.93 -6.33 15.15
C GLU A 218 -7.14 -6.92 16.56
N ARG A 219 -6.09 -7.02 17.37
CA ARG A 219 -6.16 -7.50 18.76
C ARG A 219 -5.75 -6.41 19.73
N ALA A 220 -6.54 -6.22 20.77
CA ALA A 220 -6.16 -5.32 21.86
C ALA A 220 -4.93 -5.88 22.61
N PHE A 221 -3.95 -5.02 22.86
CA PHE A 221 -2.74 -5.39 23.58
C PHE A 221 -3.04 -5.67 25.06
N ASP A 222 -2.60 -6.84 25.51
CA ASP A 222 -2.62 -7.26 26.90
C ASP A 222 -1.21 -7.28 27.44
N GLU A 223 -0.85 -6.31 28.27
CA GLU A 223 0.50 -6.14 28.81
C GLU A 223 0.94 -7.33 29.67
N GLU A 224 0.04 -7.84 30.54
CA GLU A 224 0.37 -8.95 31.43
C GLU A 224 0.62 -10.25 30.65
N ALA A 225 -0.26 -10.57 29.69
CA ALA A 225 -0.12 -11.73 28.82
C ALA A 225 1.13 -11.63 27.95
N PHE A 226 1.42 -10.45 27.40
CA PHE A 226 2.62 -10.17 26.61
C PHE A 226 3.90 -10.39 27.41
N LEU A 227 4.03 -9.80 28.60
CA LEU A 227 5.21 -9.95 29.46
C LEU A 227 5.39 -11.40 29.94
N ALA A 228 4.31 -12.09 30.27
CA ALA A 228 4.33 -13.50 30.62
C ALA A 228 4.88 -14.36 29.45
N ARG A 229 4.43 -14.06 28.22
CA ARG A 229 4.89 -14.76 27.01
C ARG A 229 6.36 -14.50 26.72
N VAL A 230 6.83 -13.24 26.78
CA VAL A 230 8.24 -12.89 26.61
C VAL A 230 9.11 -13.58 27.66
N SER A 231 8.69 -13.57 28.93
CA SER A 231 9.40 -14.26 30.03
C SER A 231 9.49 -15.78 29.84
N GLN A 232 8.47 -16.39 29.25
CA GLN A 232 8.50 -17.81 28.88
C GLN A 232 9.52 -18.07 27.77
N LEU A 233 9.45 -17.30 26.69
CA LEU A 233 10.33 -17.48 25.52
C LEU A 233 11.80 -17.23 25.85
N GLU A 234 12.11 -16.27 26.74
CA GLU A 234 13.47 -15.98 27.17
C GLU A 234 14.15 -17.17 27.91
N LYS A 235 13.37 -18.05 28.53
CA LYS A 235 13.87 -19.29 29.13
C LYS A 235 14.24 -20.36 28.10
N GLU A 236 13.62 -20.29 26.92
CA GLU A 236 13.83 -21.25 25.83
C GLU A 236 14.94 -20.82 24.87
N ARG A 237 15.16 -19.52 24.71
CA ARG A 237 16.13 -18.95 23.75
C ARG A 237 16.67 -17.60 24.24
N HIS A 238 17.95 -17.35 23.90
CA HIS A 238 18.64 -16.13 24.34
C HIS A 238 18.24 -14.89 23.56
N THR A 239 17.80 -15.05 22.33
CA THR A 239 17.44 -13.91 21.48
C THR A 239 16.02 -14.04 20.98
N LEU A 240 15.24 -12.97 21.10
CA LEU A 240 13.87 -12.90 20.61
C LEU A 240 13.73 -11.75 19.60
N VAL A 241 12.93 -11.98 18.58
CA VAL A 241 12.51 -10.94 17.60
C VAL A 241 10.99 -10.86 17.59
N ILE A 242 10.47 -9.69 17.89
CA ILE A 242 9.04 -9.40 17.95
C ILE A 242 8.69 -8.41 16.84
N ALA A 243 7.76 -8.76 15.97
CA ALA A 243 7.19 -7.85 15.00
C ALA A 243 5.92 -7.22 15.58
N VAL A 244 5.75 -5.92 15.41
CA VAL A 244 4.58 -5.21 15.92
C VAL A 244 4.08 -4.18 14.90
N SER A 245 2.76 -4.10 14.72
CA SER A 245 2.18 -3.01 13.94
C SER A 245 2.22 -1.69 14.73
N GLU A 246 2.53 -0.58 14.03
CA GLU A 246 2.46 0.77 14.61
C GLU A 246 1.09 1.09 15.19
N GLY A 247 0.03 0.44 14.67
CA GLY A 247 -1.36 0.67 15.01
C GLY A 247 -1.91 -0.15 16.18
N VAL A 248 -1.08 -0.88 16.90
CA VAL A 248 -1.53 -1.65 18.08
C VAL A 248 -2.04 -0.72 19.17
N LYS A 249 -3.19 -1.09 19.76
CA LYS A 249 -3.88 -0.35 20.81
C LYS A 249 -3.98 -1.16 22.08
N ASN A 250 -4.04 -0.46 23.22
CA ASN A 250 -4.36 -1.06 24.50
C ASN A 250 -5.86 -1.41 24.59
N LYS A 251 -6.29 -1.99 25.72
CA LYS A 251 -7.70 -2.36 25.98
C LYS A 251 -8.64 -1.15 26.02
N ASP A 252 -8.12 0.05 26.26
CA ASP A 252 -8.88 1.31 26.29
C ASP A 252 -8.99 1.95 24.89
N GLY A 253 -8.39 1.35 23.87
CA GLY A 253 -8.43 1.82 22.49
C GLY A 253 -7.40 2.91 22.16
N GLU A 254 -6.44 3.16 23.05
CA GLU A 254 -5.34 4.12 22.83
C GLU A 254 -4.18 3.44 22.08
N PHE A 255 -3.58 4.15 21.14
CA PHE A 255 -2.38 3.64 20.47
C PHE A 255 -1.20 3.55 21.45
N LEU A 256 -0.44 2.47 21.42
CA LEU A 256 0.73 2.31 22.31
C LEU A 256 1.80 3.40 22.06
N CYS A 257 1.96 3.85 20.82
CA CYS A 257 2.88 4.95 20.50
C CYS A 257 2.51 6.28 21.20
N ASP A 258 1.23 6.52 21.49
CA ASP A 258 0.78 7.74 22.17
C ASP A 258 1.14 7.77 23.64
N LEU A 259 1.32 6.62 24.25
CA LEU A 259 1.78 6.49 25.62
C LEU A 259 3.23 7.00 25.82
N VAL A 260 4.01 7.03 24.73
CA VAL A 260 5.39 7.55 24.73
C VAL A 260 5.46 9.01 24.30
N SER A 261 4.77 9.35 23.21
CA SER A 261 4.99 10.62 22.48
C SER A 261 3.86 11.64 22.67
N GLY A 262 2.76 11.24 23.32
CA GLY A 262 1.54 12.03 23.41
C GLY A 262 0.78 12.11 22.06
N PRO A 263 -0.43 12.68 22.05
CA PRO A 263 -1.25 12.77 20.84
C PRO A 263 -0.57 13.64 19.76
N GLY A 264 -0.27 13.06 18.60
CA GLY A 264 0.37 13.76 17.47
C GLY A 264 -0.61 14.61 16.66
N ALA A 265 -0.06 15.45 15.73
CA ALA A 265 -0.84 16.23 14.78
C ALA A 265 -1.66 15.36 13.82
N VAL A 266 -2.86 15.80 13.46
CA VAL A 266 -3.74 15.13 12.50
C VAL A 266 -3.62 15.75 11.10
N ASP A 267 -3.75 14.91 10.06
CA ASP A 267 -3.76 15.36 8.66
C ASP A 267 -5.17 15.85 8.23
N ALA A 268 -5.29 16.28 6.97
CA ALA A 268 -6.54 16.78 6.40
C ALA A 268 -7.69 15.74 6.36
N PHE A 269 -7.40 14.46 6.55
CA PHE A 269 -8.39 13.38 6.63
C PHE A 269 -8.78 13.02 8.07
N GLY A 270 -8.18 13.69 9.08
CA GLY A 270 -8.37 13.39 10.49
C GLY A 270 -7.49 12.25 11.01
N HIS A 271 -6.51 11.79 10.21
CA HIS A 271 -5.56 10.77 10.61
C HIS A 271 -4.34 11.42 11.26
N LYS A 272 -3.74 10.78 12.27
CA LYS A 272 -2.42 11.19 12.76
C LYS A 272 -1.41 11.15 11.63
N ALA A 273 -0.59 12.19 11.52
CA ALA A 273 0.35 12.36 10.41
C ALA A 273 1.38 11.21 10.33
N ALA A 274 1.80 10.69 11.47
CA ALA A 274 2.63 9.49 11.59
C ALA A 274 2.35 8.81 12.93
N LEU A 275 2.28 7.47 12.94
CA LEU A 275 2.40 6.67 14.15
C LEU A 275 3.86 6.19 14.23
N SER A 276 4.48 6.31 15.39
CA SER A 276 5.87 5.87 15.63
C SER A 276 6.10 5.81 17.13
N GLY A 277 6.85 4.80 17.57
CA GLY A 277 7.20 4.64 18.98
C GLY A 277 6.60 3.40 19.66
N THR A 278 5.75 2.63 18.98
CA THR A 278 5.19 1.38 19.52
C THR A 278 6.31 0.37 19.85
N ALA A 279 7.31 0.19 18.95
CA ALA A 279 8.46 -0.67 19.25
C ALA A 279 9.28 -0.14 20.43
N ARG A 280 9.41 1.18 20.56
CA ARG A 280 10.12 1.79 21.67
C ARG A 280 9.41 1.53 23.00
N TYR A 281 8.08 1.74 23.03
CA TYR A 281 7.24 1.43 24.18
C TYR A 281 7.46 0.00 24.67
N LEU A 282 7.31 -0.98 23.77
CA LEU A 282 7.46 -2.39 24.10
C LEU A 282 8.89 -2.74 24.51
N ALA A 283 9.92 -2.18 23.89
CA ALA A 283 11.31 -2.42 24.24
C ALA A 283 11.63 -1.88 25.66
N ASP A 284 11.14 -0.69 26.01
CA ASP A 284 11.33 -0.11 27.32
C ASP A 284 10.53 -0.89 28.39
N LEU A 285 9.31 -1.35 28.08
CA LEU A 285 8.49 -2.20 28.93
C LEU A 285 9.19 -3.54 29.24
N ILE A 286 9.69 -4.23 28.22
CA ILE A 286 10.44 -5.49 28.37
C ILE A 286 11.70 -5.26 29.21
N LYS A 287 12.44 -4.19 28.94
CA LYS A 287 13.66 -3.85 29.69
C LYS A 287 13.37 -3.60 31.16
N ALA A 288 12.30 -2.90 31.48
CA ALA A 288 11.89 -2.63 32.86
C ALA A 288 11.49 -3.92 33.60
N HIS A 289 10.86 -4.87 32.91
CA HIS A 289 10.37 -6.12 33.51
C HIS A 289 11.45 -7.21 33.63
N LEU A 290 12.25 -7.43 32.58
CA LEU A 290 13.22 -8.54 32.50
C LEU A 290 14.66 -8.09 32.75
N GLY A 291 14.99 -6.80 32.62
CA GLY A 291 16.35 -6.28 32.76
C GLY A 291 17.31 -6.69 31.63
N CYS A 292 16.82 -7.38 30.58
CA CYS A 292 17.63 -7.82 29.46
C CYS A 292 17.92 -6.66 28.47
N LYS A 293 18.84 -6.91 27.53
CA LYS A 293 19.13 -5.96 26.46
C LYS A 293 17.94 -5.89 25.49
N THR A 294 17.47 -4.68 25.20
CA THR A 294 16.39 -4.46 24.24
C THR A 294 16.82 -3.53 23.11
N ARG A 295 16.20 -3.70 21.94
CA ARG A 295 16.40 -2.86 20.77
C ARG A 295 15.04 -2.60 20.12
N ALA A 296 14.74 -1.34 19.78
CA ALA A 296 13.62 -0.97 18.94
C ALA A 296 14.13 -0.63 17.53
N VAL A 297 13.46 -1.15 16.51
CA VAL A 297 13.75 -0.90 15.10
C VAL A 297 12.46 -0.47 14.43
N GLU A 298 12.44 0.69 13.80
CA GLU A 298 11.31 1.20 13.04
C GLU A 298 11.61 1.08 11.54
N LEU A 299 10.82 0.31 10.78
CA LEU A 299 11.00 0.16 9.35
C LEU A 299 10.54 1.41 8.59
N SER A 300 9.57 2.14 9.14
CA SER A 300 9.07 3.41 8.63
C SER A 300 8.88 3.40 7.10
N VAL A 301 9.29 4.44 6.39
CA VAL A 301 9.10 4.59 4.93
C VAL A 301 9.88 3.58 4.07
N LEU A 302 10.88 2.89 4.62
CA LEU A 302 11.68 1.91 3.87
C LEU A 302 10.82 0.79 3.30
N GLN A 303 9.76 0.37 4.00
CA GLN A 303 8.84 -0.70 3.55
C GLN A 303 8.13 -0.39 2.24
N ARG A 304 8.03 0.86 1.82
CA ARG A 304 7.28 1.28 0.63
C ARG A 304 8.15 1.84 -0.50
N CYS A 305 9.47 1.85 -0.32
CA CYS A 305 10.38 2.43 -1.32
C CYS A 305 11.57 1.53 -1.69
N ALA A 306 11.64 0.30 -1.17
CA ALA A 306 12.74 -0.62 -1.38
C ALA A 306 12.64 -1.32 -2.76
N SER A 307 12.88 -0.59 -3.84
CA SER A 307 12.84 -1.14 -5.20
C SER A 307 13.73 -2.36 -5.44
N PRO A 308 14.93 -2.52 -4.79
CA PRO A 308 15.73 -3.73 -4.96
C PRO A 308 15.05 -5.03 -4.48
N LEU A 309 14.06 -4.91 -3.60
CA LEU A 309 13.28 -6.03 -3.06
C LEU A 309 11.83 -6.08 -3.59
N ALA A 310 11.54 -5.35 -4.67
CA ALA A 310 10.21 -5.41 -5.27
C ALA A 310 9.86 -6.84 -5.73
N SER A 311 8.63 -7.26 -5.45
CA SER A 311 8.09 -8.54 -5.92
C SER A 311 7.70 -8.42 -7.39
N ARG A 312 8.16 -9.38 -8.23
CA ARG A 312 7.76 -9.44 -9.63
C ARG A 312 6.27 -9.68 -9.78
N THR A 313 5.69 -10.53 -8.93
CA THR A 313 4.23 -10.76 -8.90
C THR A 313 3.50 -9.44 -8.72
N ASP A 314 3.85 -8.67 -7.70
CA ASP A 314 3.23 -7.39 -7.37
C ASP A 314 3.38 -6.34 -8.50
N VAL A 315 4.59 -6.23 -9.09
CA VAL A 315 4.83 -5.32 -10.23
C VAL A 315 3.99 -5.72 -11.44
N THR A 316 3.88 -7.03 -11.72
CA THR A 316 3.10 -7.55 -12.85
C THR A 316 1.61 -7.27 -12.67
N GLU A 317 1.09 -7.54 -11.49
CA GLU A 317 -0.33 -7.32 -11.17
C GLU A 317 -0.67 -5.83 -11.11
N ALA A 318 0.22 -5.00 -10.58
CA ALA A 318 0.09 -3.54 -10.63
C ALA A 318 -0.05 -3.03 -12.07
N TYR A 319 0.79 -3.52 -12.98
CA TYR A 319 0.70 -3.20 -14.41
C TYR A 319 -0.62 -3.67 -15.02
N GLN A 320 -1.03 -4.91 -14.72
CA GLN A 320 -2.27 -5.50 -15.26
C GLN A 320 -3.53 -4.74 -14.83
N VAL A 321 -3.65 -4.36 -13.56
CA VAL A 321 -4.83 -3.58 -13.10
C VAL A 321 -4.86 -2.18 -13.69
N GLY A 322 -3.69 -1.57 -13.95
CA GLY A 322 -3.60 -0.32 -14.69
C GLY A 322 -4.16 -0.43 -16.10
N GLY A 323 -3.76 -1.47 -16.83
CA GLY A 323 -4.28 -1.78 -18.17
C GLY A 323 -5.78 -2.12 -18.17
N ALA A 324 -6.21 -2.97 -17.24
CA ALA A 324 -7.62 -3.36 -17.12
C ALA A 324 -8.55 -2.18 -16.83
N ALA A 325 -8.06 -1.16 -16.11
CA ALA A 325 -8.82 0.07 -15.89
C ALA A 325 -9.11 0.82 -17.21
N VAL A 326 -8.10 0.90 -18.07
CA VAL A 326 -8.26 1.53 -19.40
C VAL A 326 -9.25 0.73 -20.24
N GLU A 327 -9.08 -0.59 -20.33
CA GLU A 327 -10.02 -1.44 -21.08
C GLU A 327 -11.46 -1.28 -20.58
N ALA A 328 -11.65 -1.19 -19.25
CA ALA A 328 -12.97 -0.98 -18.66
C ALA A 328 -13.59 0.35 -19.12
N ALA A 329 -12.84 1.45 -19.06
CA ALA A 329 -13.32 2.76 -19.52
C ALA A 329 -13.70 2.75 -21.02
N PHE A 330 -12.86 2.11 -21.86
CA PHE A 330 -13.12 2.01 -23.30
C PHE A 330 -14.31 1.10 -23.62
N ARG A 331 -14.67 0.15 -22.73
CA ARG A 331 -15.94 -0.62 -22.82
C ARG A 331 -17.15 0.17 -22.32
N GLY A 332 -16.96 1.40 -21.77
CA GLY A 332 -18.04 2.26 -21.31
C GLY A 332 -18.30 2.20 -19.80
N GLU A 333 -17.49 1.47 -19.04
CA GLU A 333 -17.62 1.42 -17.57
C GLU A 333 -17.21 2.75 -16.93
N THR A 334 -17.87 3.11 -15.82
CA THR A 334 -17.57 4.28 -15.00
C THR A 334 -17.98 4.05 -13.55
N GLY A 335 -17.39 4.77 -12.61
CA GLY A 335 -17.68 4.60 -11.17
C GLY A 335 -17.25 3.24 -10.63
N LYS A 336 -16.24 2.63 -11.23
CA LYS A 336 -15.72 1.31 -10.86
C LYS A 336 -14.29 1.43 -10.35
N MET A 337 -13.90 0.45 -9.52
CA MET A 337 -12.51 0.16 -9.20
C MET A 337 -12.12 -1.18 -9.84
N CYS A 338 -10.92 -1.25 -10.42
CA CYS A 338 -10.34 -2.52 -10.81
C CYS A 338 -10.03 -3.37 -9.58
N THR A 339 -10.14 -4.68 -9.72
CA THR A 339 -9.90 -5.65 -8.66
C THR A 339 -9.04 -6.79 -9.15
N ILE A 340 -8.38 -7.47 -8.23
CA ILE A 340 -7.65 -8.71 -8.47
C ILE A 340 -8.47 -9.84 -7.85
N TYR A 341 -8.73 -10.88 -8.62
CA TYR A 341 -9.34 -12.12 -8.15
C TYR A 341 -8.32 -13.23 -8.22
N ARG A 342 -8.08 -13.91 -7.11
CA ARG A 342 -7.26 -15.12 -7.09
C ARG A 342 -8.13 -16.30 -7.54
N VAL A 343 -7.77 -16.88 -8.67
CA VAL A 343 -8.50 -18.03 -9.26
C VAL A 343 -7.86 -19.36 -8.91
N SER A 344 -6.57 -19.38 -8.52
CA SER A 344 -5.85 -20.59 -8.10
C SER A 344 -4.62 -20.24 -7.27
N ASP A 345 -4.31 -21.08 -6.28
CA ASP A 345 -3.08 -20.99 -5.47
C ASP A 345 -1.92 -21.83 -6.06
N ILE A 346 -2.23 -22.96 -6.69
CA ILE A 346 -1.23 -23.89 -7.23
C ILE A 346 -1.69 -24.38 -8.60
N PRO A 347 -1.10 -23.89 -9.72
CA PRO A 347 -0.22 -22.73 -9.77
C PRO A 347 -0.94 -21.44 -9.41
N TYR A 348 -0.24 -20.48 -8.83
CA TYR A 348 -0.82 -19.17 -8.51
C TYR A 348 -1.26 -18.47 -9.79
N ARG A 349 -2.52 -18.03 -9.80
CA ARG A 349 -3.14 -17.31 -10.91
C ARG A 349 -4.14 -16.28 -10.39
N THR A 350 -4.14 -15.13 -11.04
CA THR A 350 -5.11 -14.07 -10.81
C THR A 350 -5.76 -13.62 -12.11
N GLU A 351 -6.94 -13.03 -11.97
CA GLU A 351 -7.66 -12.33 -13.03
C GLU A 351 -8.05 -10.95 -12.54
N THR A 352 -8.22 -10.02 -13.47
CA THR A 352 -8.73 -8.68 -13.16
C THR A 352 -10.24 -8.63 -13.29
N GLY A 353 -10.89 -7.85 -12.43
CA GLY A 353 -12.31 -7.62 -12.44
C GLY A 353 -12.66 -6.19 -12.09
N LEU A 354 -13.94 -5.93 -11.85
CA LEU A 354 -14.46 -4.62 -11.49
C LEU A 354 -15.41 -4.72 -10.31
N THR A 355 -15.40 -3.72 -9.45
CA THR A 355 -16.40 -3.52 -8.40
C THR A 355 -16.87 -2.07 -8.40
N ASP A 356 -18.08 -1.82 -7.90
CA ASP A 356 -18.55 -0.44 -7.69
C ASP A 356 -17.66 0.27 -6.67
N VAL A 357 -17.11 1.40 -7.05
CA VAL A 357 -16.19 2.16 -6.21
C VAL A 357 -16.83 2.61 -4.90
N SER A 358 -18.14 2.87 -4.87
CA SER A 358 -18.91 3.22 -3.67
C SER A 358 -18.96 2.10 -2.62
N ARG A 359 -18.72 0.86 -3.02
CA ARG A 359 -18.64 -0.29 -2.09
C ARG A 359 -17.31 -0.36 -1.36
N VAL A 360 -16.26 0.21 -1.96
CA VAL A 360 -14.87 0.21 -1.46
C VAL A 360 -14.60 1.41 -0.57
N ALA A 361 -14.97 2.60 -1.04
CA ALA A 361 -14.70 3.87 -0.36
C ALA A 361 -15.11 3.85 1.12
N ASN A 362 -14.20 4.30 1.99
CA ASN A 362 -14.39 4.40 3.44
C ASN A 362 -14.66 3.04 4.15
N LYS A 363 -14.15 1.92 3.61
CA LYS A 363 -14.20 0.60 4.23
C LYS A 363 -12.81 -0.02 4.24
N GLU A 364 -12.52 -0.78 5.29
CA GLU A 364 -11.23 -1.43 5.49
C GLU A 364 -11.39 -2.96 5.54
N LYS A 365 -10.46 -3.67 4.90
CA LYS A 365 -10.32 -5.12 4.95
C LYS A 365 -9.25 -5.48 5.98
N CYS A 366 -9.69 -5.93 7.15
CA CYS A 366 -8.79 -6.42 8.21
C CYS A 366 -8.27 -7.82 7.92
N VAL A 367 -7.23 -8.23 8.64
CA VAL A 367 -6.80 -9.63 8.68
C VAL A 367 -7.94 -10.46 9.27
N PRO A 368 -8.35 -11.57 8.61
CA PRO A 368 -9.39 -12.44 9.14
C PRO A 368 -9.05 -12.95 10.55
N ASP A 369 -10.04 -12.99 11.42
CA ASP A 369 -9.87 -13.37 12.81
C ASP A 369 -9.29 -14.79 12.97
N GLU A 370 -9.71 -15.70 12.11
CA GLU A 370 -9.23 -17.08 12.03
C GLU A 370 -7.78 -17.20 11.52
N TRP A 371 -7.19 -16.13 11.01
CA TRP A 371 -5.77 -16.09 10.62
C TRP A 371 -4.87 -15.50 11.68
N ILE A 372 -5.43 -15.14 12.83
CA ILE A 372 -4.71 -14.69 14.02
C ILE A 372 -4.70 -15.86 15.01
N SER A 373 -3.55 -16.12 15.65
CA SER A 373 -3.46 -17.16 16.67
C SER A 373 -4.40 -16.90 17.84
N GLU A 374 -4.81 -17.95 18.55
CA GLU A 374 -5.76 -17.87 19.64
C GLU A 374 -5.30 -16.93 20.78
N ASP A 375 -3.97 -16.91 21.04
CA ASP A 375 -3.36 -15.99 22.00
C ASP A 375 -3.22 -14.54 21.48
N GLY A 376 -3.54 -14.30 20.22
CA GLY A 376 -3.44 -12.97 19.58
C GLY A 376 -2.02 -12.48 19.32
N MET A 377 -1.00 -13.33 19.51
CA MET A 377 0.41 -12.93 19.46
C MET A 377 1.18 -13.48 18.27
N HIS A 378 0.48 -14.08 17.31
CA HIS A 378 1.04 -14.57 16.04
C HIS A 378 -0.05 -14.69 14.96
N VAL A 379 0.34 -15.04 13.74
CA VAL A 379 -0.59 -15.39 12.66
C VAL A 379 -0.52 -16.89 12.37
N THR A 380 -1.63 -17.44 11.85
CA THR A 380 -1.74 -18.85 11.50
C THR A 380 -1.05 -19.16 10.16
N PRO A 381 -0.82 -20.44 9.83
CA PRO A 381 -0.26 -20.84 8.53
C PRO A 381 -1.08 -20.39 7.33
N GLU A 382 -2.37 -20.15 7.49
CA GLU A 382 -3.29 -19.66 6.44
C GLU A 382 -2.86 -18.29 5.95
N PHE A 383 -2.43 -17.40 6.87
CA PHE A 383 -1.87 -16.10 6.50
C PHE A 383 -0.65 -16.25 5.58
N ALA A 384 0.29 -17.11 5.96
CA ALA A 384 1.48 -17.36 5.16
C ALA A 384 1.14 -17.99 3.80
N ARG A 385 0.15 -18.90 3.74
CA ARG A 385 -0.34 -19.49 2.49
C ARG A 385 -0.93 -18.44 1.55
N TYR A 386 -1.70 -17.51 2.10
CA TYR A 386 -2.25 -16.39 1.34
C TYR A 386 -1.17 -15.45 0.80
N ALA A 387 -0.22 -15.04 1.65
CA ALA A 387 0.73 -13.98 1.31
C ALA A 387 1.98 -14.47 0.56
N ARG A 388 2.37 -15.76 0.69
CA ARG A 388 3.58 -16.32 0.08
C ARG A 388 3.67 -16.16 -1.45
N PRO A 389 2.61 -16.36 -2.25
CA PRO A 389 2.65 -16.15 -3.69
C PRO A 389 2.93 -14.68 -4.08
N LEU A 390 2.50 -13.73 -3.25
CA LEU A 390 2.59 -12.29 -3.54
C LEU A 390 4.02 -11.75 -3.46
N ILE A 391 4.92 -12.46 -2.77
CA ILE A 391 6.32 -12.04 -2.58
C ILE A 391 7.29 -12.72 -3.55
N GLN A 392 6.78 -13.40 -4.58
CA GLN A 392 7.61 -14.26 -5.43
C GLN A 392 8.34 -13.50 -6.52
N ALA A 393 9.50 -14.04 -6.87
CA ALA A 393 10.42 -13.58 -7.90
C ALA A 393 10.90 -12.12 -7.73
N GLU A 394 11.89 -11.75 -8.49
CA GLU A 394 12.53 -10.43 -8.45
C GLU A 394 12.33 -9.68 -9.76
N LEU A 395 12.13 -8.37 -9.64
CA LEU A 395 12.30 -7.43 -10.74
C LEU A 395 13.43 -6.47 -10.36
N HIS A 396 14.65 -6.83 -10.79
CA HIS A 396 15.83 -6.03 -10.45
C HIS A 396 15.74 -4.63 -11.05
N PRO A 397 16.09 -3.57 -10.29
CA PRO A 397 16.32 -2.24 -10.84
C PRO A 397 17.46 -2.26 -11.89
N PHE A 398 17.48 -1.27 -12.76
CA PHE A 398 18.70 -0.98 -13.53
C PHE A 398 19.70 -0.26 -12.61
N TYR A 399 20.91 -0.76 -12.56
CA TYR A 399 21.97 -0.19 -11.72
C TYR A 399 22.91 0.66 -12.56
N VAL A 400 23.26 1.84 -12.05
CA VAL A 400 24.32 2.72 -12.56
C VAL A 400 25.20 3.09 -11.37
N ASP A 401 26.49 2.93 -11.50
CA ASP A 401 27.47 3.19 -10.45
C ASP A 401 27.15 2.51 -9.11
N GLY A 402 26.58 1.30 -9.17
CA GLY A 402 26.25 0.48 -8.00
C GLY A 402 24.97 0.82 -7.28
N VAL A 403 24.17 1.80 -7.74
CA VAL A 403 22.88 2.20 -7.17
C VAL A 403 21.75 2.09 -8.19
N PRO A 404 20.48 1.85 -7.74
CA PRO A 404 19.34 1.83 -8.65
C PRO A 404 19.17 3.15 -9.40
N ARG A 405 19.04 3.06 -10.73
CA ARG A 405 18.62 4.20 -11.56
C ARG A 405 17.11 4.35 -11.51
N HIS A 406 16.65 5.58 -11.30
CA HIS A 406 15.23 5.91 -11.28
C HIS A 406 14.89 6.92 -12.39
N LEU A 407 13.63 6.87 -12.86
CA LEU A 407 13.07 7.85 -13.77
C LEU A 407 12.53 9.04 -12.97
N HIS A 408 12.88 10.24 -13.39
CA HIS A 408 12.38 11.49 -12.81
C HIS A 408 11.67 12.32 -13.88
N LEU A 409 10.62 13.07 -13.47
CA LEU A 409 9.86 13.96 -14.32
C LEU A 409 10.55 15.31 -14.45
#